data_b9d1d0b3172476bbd968aa14b3900d23
#
_entry.id   b9d1d0b3172476bbd968aa14b3900d23
#
_cell.length_a   1.000
_cell.length_b   1.000
_cell.length_c   1.000
_cell.angle_alpha   90.00
_cell.angle_beta   90.00
_cell.angle_gamma   90.00
#
_symmetry.space_group_name_H-M   'P 1'
#
loop_
_entity.id
_entity.type
_entity.pdbx_description
1 polymer ?
#
loop_
_entity_poly.entity_id
_entity_poly.type
_entity_poly.pdbx_seq_one_letter_code
_entity_poly.pdbx_strand_id
1 'polypeptide(L)'
;SAASDVYKRQGRCNLTNACDLDTLMANVPRNPKFLYSAFARWMPEDVMAYFEQLGVPLKVERGNRVFPVSDRAEDIVAALQRALKRAGVPVYRETVQQLLLQEGRCTGVQTASGKQYAAKYVLLAAGGASYPATGSTGDGYTLAKQAGHTIVPPLSALVPLEVQEKWCSDLMGLSLRNVSLKLY
;
A
#
# COMPACT_ATOMS: atom_id res chain seq x y z
N SER A 1 -10.73 17.47 8.36
CA SER A 1 -11.83 17.83 7.48
C SER A 1 -12.76 16.64 7.32
N ALA A 2 -14.07 16.87 7.07
CA ALA A 2 -15.08 15.79 6.95
C ALA A 2 -14.71 14.69 5.93
N ALA A 3 -14.04 15.03 4.84
CA ALA A 3 -13.53 14.06 3.86
C ALA A 3 -12.51 13.08 4.45
N SER A 4 -11.64 13.53 5.38
CA SER A 4 -10.68 12.65 6.04
C SER A 4 -11.36 11.68 7.03
N ASP A 5 -12.50 12.08 7.60
CA ASP A 5 -13.23 11.25 8.57
C ASP A 5 -14.09 10.19 7.87
N VAL A 6 -14.62 10.47 6.68
CA VAL A 6 -15.31 9.48 5.83
C VAL A 6 -14.32 8.40 5.37
N TYR A 7 -13.11 8.77 5.01
CA TYR A 7 -12.08 7.81 4.59
C TYR A 7 -11.52 6.98 5.76
N LYS A 8 -11.37 7.60 6.95
CA LYS A 8 -10.97 6.88 8.18
C LYS A 8 -11.99 5.86 8.66
N ARG A 9 -13.28 6.02 8.31
CA ARG A 9 -14.35 5.06 8.64
C ARG A 9 -14.32 3.80 7.78
N GLN A 10 -13.53 3.77 6.71
CA GLN A 10 -13.35 2.56 5.91
C GLN A 10 -12.24 1.66 6.43
N GLY A 11 -11.90 1.64 7.69
CA GLY A 11 -10.84 0.82 8.33
C GLY A 11 -10.72 -0.64 7.86
N ARG A 12 -11.24 -0.90 6.66
CA ARG A 12 -11.18 -2.15 5.90
C ARG A 12 -9.91 -2.20 5.07
N CYS A 13 -9.22 -3.31 5.11
CA CYS A 13 -8.08 -3.58 4.24
C CYS A 13 -8.54 -4.36 3.01
N ASN A 14 -8.55 -3.73 1.84
CA ASN A 14 -8.62 -4.48 0.58
C ASN A 14 -7.26 -5.15 0.36
N LEU A 15 -7.18 -6.42 0.75
CA LEU A 15 -5.92 -7.16 0.84
C LEU A 15 -5.33 -7.47 -0.53
N THR A 16 -6.18 -7.98 -1.42
CA THR A 16 -5.84 -8.35 -2.80
C THR A 16 -7.09 -8.41 -3.66
N ASN A 17 -6.94 -8.81 -4.92
CA ASN A 17 -8.04 -9.12 -5.81
C ASN A 17 -7.95 -10.59 -6.22
N ALA A 18 -9.01 -11.37 -6.00
CA ALA A 18 -9.05 -12.81 -6.32
C ALA A 18 -9.23 -13.02 -7.82
N CYS A 19 -8.21 -12.73 -8.61
CA CYS A 19 -8.21 -12.89 -10.07
C CYS A 19 -6.95 -13.62 -10.53
N ASP A 20 -6.99 -14.11 -11.77
CA ASP A 20 -5.86 -14.76 -12.43
C ASP A 20 -4.77 -13.76 -12.89
N LEU A 21 -3.65 -14.31 -13.36
CA LEU A 21 -2.50 -13.53 -13.80
C LEU A 21 -2.83 -12.61 -14.98
N ASP A 22 -3.62 -13.09 -15.94
CA ASP A 22 -3.96 -12.31 -17.13
C ASP A 22 -4.80 -11.10 -16.75
N THR A 23 -5.76 -11.28 -15.86
CA THR A 23 -6.57 -10.19 -15.30
C THR A 23 -5.71 -9.20 -14.50
N LEU A 24 -4.77 -9.68 -13.68
CA LEU A 24 -3.83 -8.80 -12.98
C LEU A 24 -3.03 -7.95 -13.95
N MET A 25 -2.44 -8.60 -14.96
CA MET A 25 -1.61 -7.92 -15.98
C MET A 25 -2.40 -6.91 -16.79
N ALA A 26 -3.65 -7.24 -17.17
CA ALA A 26 -4.53 -6.33 -17.90
C ALA A 26 -4.91 -5.07 -17.11
N ASN A 27 -4.92 -5.16 -15.78
CA ASN A 27 -5.23 -4.03 -14.89
C ASN A 27 -4.00 -3.18 -14.50
N VAL A 28 -2.81 -3.48 -15.00
CA VAL A 28 -1.63 -2.63 -14.85
C VAL A 28 -1.48 -1.74 -16.10
N PRO A 29 -1.84 -0.44 -16.02
CA PRO A 29 -1.97 0.41 -17.21
C PRO A 29 -0.63 0.76 -17.87
N ARG A 30 0.49 0.65 -17.15
CA ARG A 30 1.84 0.96 -17.67
C ARG A 30 2.83 -0.12 -17.27
N ASN A 31 3.64 -0.56 -18.24
CA ASN A 31 4.72 -1.53 -18.05
C ASN A 31 4.31 -2.83 -17.31
N PRO A 32 3.16 -3.47 -17.61
CA PRO A 32 2.72 -4.66 -16.87
C PRO A 32 3.79 -5.76 -16.90
N LYS A 33 4.54 -5.92 -17.99
CA LYS A 33 5.60 -6.93 -18.13
C LYS A 33 6.66 -6.85 -17.03
N PHE A 34 6.91 -5.67 -16.45
CA PHE A 34 7.84 -5.49 -15.35
C PHE A 34 7.41 -6.28 -14.10
N LEU A 35 6.12 -6.40 -13.87
CA LEU A 35 5.56 -7.09 -12.69
C LEU A 35 5.30 -8.58 -12.93
N TYR A 36 5.46 -9.09 -14.16
CA TYR A 36 5.14 -10.47 -14.49
C TYR A 36 5.81 -11.48 -13.58
N SER A 37 7.14 -11.37 -13.38
CA SER A 37 7.89 -12.30 -12.51
C SER A 37 7.45 -12.22 -11.04
N ALA A 38 7.06 -11.04 -10.56
CA ALA A 38 6.59 -10.87 -9.20
C ALA A 38 5.23 -11.53 -9.02
N PHE A 39 4.28 -11.27 -9.93
CA PHE A 39 2.95 -11.85 -9.88
C PHE A 39 2.97 -13.36 -10.10
N ALA A 40 3.78 -13.88 -11.03
CA ALA A 40 3.91 -15.31 -11.25
C ALA A 40 4.49 -16.08 -10.05
N ARG A 41 5.19 -15.41 -9.14
CA ARG A 41 5.76 -16.01 -7.91
C ARG A 41 4.91 -15.84 -6.68
N TRP A 42 4.02 -14.86 -6.69
CA TRP A 42 3.18 -14.49 -5.55
C TRP A 42 1.82 -14.01 -6.05
N MET A 43 0.96 -14.97 -6.32
CA MET A 43 -0.37 -14.77 -6.85
C MET A 43 -1.35 -14.30 -5.75
N PRO A 44 -2.52 -13.75 -6.11
CA PRO A 44 -3.55 -13.42 -5.15
C PRO A 44 -3.95 -14.59 -4.24
N GLU A 45 -3.98 -15.79 -4.76
CA GLU A 45 -4.28 -17.01 -4.02
C GLU A 45 -3.22 -17.28 -2.94
N ASP A 46 -1.93 -17.04 -3.25
CA ASP A 46 -0.83 -17.18 -2.29
C ASP A 46 -0.97 -16.15 -1.16
N VAL A 47 -1.34 -14.91 -1.52
CA VAL A 47 -1.61 -13.86 -0.53
C VAL A 47 -2.76 -14.26 0.38
N MET A 48 -3.86 -14.77 -0.17
CA MET A 48 -5.01 -15.23 0.60
C MET A 48 -4.62 -16.37 1.53
N ALA A 49 -3.99 -17.41 0.99
CA ALA A 49 -3.53 -18.58 1.76
C ALA A 49 -2.57 -18.16 2.89
N TYR A 50 -1.66 -17.22 2.63
CA TYR A 50 -0.73 -16.72 3.65
C TYR A 50 -1.46 -16.08 4.83
N PHE A 51 -2.44 -15.20 4.59
CA PHE A 51 -3.17 -14.54 5.67
C PHE A 51 -4.12 -15.50 6.40
N GLU A 52 -4.72 -16.45 5.70
CA GLU A 52 -5.52 -17.51 6.34
C GLU A 52 -4.66 -18.39 7.25
N GLN A 53 -3.44 -18.77 6.83
CA GLN A 53 -2.47 -19.46 7.68
C GLN A 53 -2.03 -18.63 8.91
N LEU A 54 -2.03 -17.31 8.80
CA LEU A 54 -1.81 -16.41 9.94
C LEU A 54 -3.04 -16.27 10.86
N GLY A 55 -4.13 -16.96 10.54
CA GLY A 55 -5.37 -16.97 11.33
C GLY A 55 -6.29 -15.78 11.05
N VAL A 56 -6.22 -15.20 9.84
CA VAL A 56 -7.15 -14.14 9.40
C VAL A 56 -8.12 -14.70 8.37
N PRO A 57 -9.38 -15.00 8.74
CA PRO A 57 -10.41 -15.42 7.78
C PRO A 57 -10.67 -14.31 6.76
N LEU A 58 -10.76 -14.69 5.48
CA LEU A 58 -10.96 -13.77 4.37
C LEU A 58 -12.33 -14.00 3.70
N LYS A 59 -12.84 -12.95 3.04
CA LYS A 59 -14.03 -13.00 2.19
C LYS A 59 -13.75 -12.28 0.87
N VAL A 60 -14.36 -12.80 -0.19
CA VAL A 60 -14.34 -12.17 -1.51
C VAL A 60 -15.65 -11.43 -1.73
N GLU A 61 -15.58 -10.17 -2.07
CA GLU A 61 -16.71 -9.31 -2.38
C GLU A 61 -16.81 -9.00 -3.88
N ARG A 62 -17.85 -8.26 -4.26
CA ARG A 62 -18.06 -7.83 -5.65
C ARG A 62 -16.80 -7.23 -6.25
N GLY A 63 -16.47 -7.61 -7.48
CA GLY A 63 -15.26 -7.21 -8.20
C GLY A 63 -14.02 -7.94 -7.70
N ASN A 64 -14.19 -9.14 -7.13
CA ASN A 64 -13.12 -10.01 -6.64
C ASN A 64 -12.24 -9.37 -5.55
N ARG A 65 -12.73 -8.34 -4.87
CA ARG A 65 -12.00 -7.67 -3.79
C ARG A 65 -11.97 -8.53 -2.54
N VAL A 66 -10.79 -8.71 -1.98
CA VAL A 66 -10.59 -9.57 -0.81
C VAL A 66 -10.43 -8.73 0.46
N PHE A 67 -11.24 -9.03 1.47
CA PHE A 67 -11.23 -8.35 2.76
C PHE A 67 -11.16 -9.37 3.90
N PRO A 68 -10.68 -8.98 5.10
CA PRO A 68 -10.90 -9.79 6.28
C PRO A 68 -12.40 -9.88 6.59
N VAL A 69 -12.87 -11.04 7.06
CA VAL A 69 -14.28 -11.25 7.43
C VAL A 69 -14.74 -10.23 8.48
N SER A 70 -13.85 -9.84 9.37
CA SER A 70 -14.10 -8.84 10.42
C SER A 70 -14.29 -7.41 9.90
N ASP A 71 -13.96 -7.14 8.65
CA ASP A 71 -13.88 -5.78 8.07
C ASP A 71 -12.91 -4.83 8.78
N ARG A 72 -11.94 -5.35 9.54
CA ARG A 72 -10.98 -4.58 10.32
C ARG A 72 -9.57 -4.71 9.75
N ALA A 73 -8.98 -3.59 9.33
CA ALA A 73 -7.60 -3.54 8.85
C ALA A 73 -6.58 -3.93 9.94
N GLU A 74 -6.93 -3.69 11.20
CA GLU A 74 -6.11 -4.01 12.36
C GLU A 74 -5.79 -5.50 12.46
N ASP A 75 -6.69 -6.39 12.03
CA ASP A 75 -6.47 -7.84 12.09
C ASP A 75 -5.36 -8.27 11.12
N ILE A 76 -5.27 -7.62 9.97
CA ILE A 76 -4.17 -7.81 9.01
C ILE A 76 -2.84 -7.35 9.62
N VAL A 77 -2.83 -6.15 10.20
CA VAL A 77 -1.63 -5.58 10.85
C VAL A 77 -1.17 -6.47 12.01
N ALA A 78 -2.11 -6.89 12.87
CA ALA A 78 -1.80 -7.76 14.00
C ALA A 78 -1.26 -9.14 13.56
N ALA A 79 -1.77 -9.69 12.46
CA ALA A 79 -1.28 -10.94 11.89
C ALA A 79 0.19 -10.81 11.45
N LEU A 80 0.51 -9.74 10.70
CA LEU A 80 1.89 -9.47 10.28
C LEU A 80 2.83 -9.22 11.46
N GLN A 81 2.39 -8.47 12.47
CA GLN A 81 3.18 -8.24 13.70
C GLN A 81 3.48 -9.55 14.42
N ARG A 82 2.49 -10.46 14.53
CA ARG A 82 2.71 -11.80 15.11
C ARG A 82 3.71 -12.61 14.28
N ALA A 83 3.64 -12.54 12.96
CA ALA A 83 4.57 -13.23 12.07
C ALA A 83 6.00 -12.72 12.25
N LEU A 84 6.20 -11.41 12.29
CA LEU A 84 7.52 -10.79 12.55
C LEU A 84 8.06 -11.19 13.93
N LYS A 85 7.22 -11.17 14.96
CA LYS A 85 7.62 -11.59 16.31
C LYS A 85 8.05 -13.07 16.35
N ARG A 86 7.32 -13.96 15.68
CA ARG A 86 7.68 -15.39 15.58
C ARG A 86 9.00 -15.60 14.84
N ALA A 87 9.27 -14.78 13.82
CA ALA A 87 10.51 -14.80 13.06
C ALA A 87 11.70 -14.12 13.79
N GLY A 88 11.48 -13.55 14.98
CA GLY A 88 12.52 -12.84 15.73
C GLY A 88 12.95 -11.53 15.08
N VAL A 89 12.14 -10.95 14.18
CA VAL A 89 12.47 -9.70 13.48
C VAL A 89 12.07 -8.51 14.34
N PRO A 90 13.02 -7.66 14.78
CA PRO A 90 12.72 -6.46 15.54
C PRO A 90 12.07 -5.39 14.63
N VAL A 91 11.08 -4.69 15.16
CA VAL A 91 10.43 -3.56 14.49
C VAL A 91 10.74 -2.28 15.26
N TYR A 92 11.38 -1.32 14.59
CA TYR A 92 11.70 -0.02 15.13
C TYR A 92 10.76 1.04 14.54
N ARG A 93 10.20 1.89 15.40
CA ARG A 93 9.35 3.02 14.98
C ARG A 93 10.21 4.27 14.84
N GLU A 94 11.02 4.29 13.79
CA GLU A 94 11.94 5.37 13.50
C GLU A 94 11.79 5.78 12.04
N THR A 95 11.96 7.07 11.74
CA THR A 95 11.94 7.58 10.38
C THR A 95 13.35 7.48 9.81
N VAL A 96 13.50 6.75 8.70
CA VAL A 96 14.76 6.70 7.95
C VAL A 96 14.89 7.98 7.14
N GLN A 97 16.02 8.70 7.31
CA GLN A 97 16.30 9.96 6.63
C GLN A 97 17.23 9.78 5.45
N GLN A 98 18.19 8.85 5.54
CA GLN A 98 19.14 8.63 4.46
C GLN A 98 19.65 7.19 4.41
N LEU A 99 20.13 6.80 3.23
CA LEU A 99 20.88 5.57 3.02
C LEU A 99 22.36 5.82 3.31
N LEU A 100 23.02 4.85 3.94
CA LEU A 100 24.48 4.86 4.10
C LEU A 100 25.07 4.22 2.85
N LEU A 101 25.78 5.00 2.07
CA LEU A 101 26.39 4.56 0.80
C LEU A 101 27.91 4.62 0.89
N GLN A 102 28.58 3.54 0.54
CA GLN A 102 30.04 3.44 0.46
C GLN A 102 30.41 2.74 -0.84
N GLU A 103 31.27 3.36 -1.65
CA GLU A 103 31.75 2.80 -2.92
C GLU A 103 30.61 2.28 -3.83
N GLY A 104 29.50 3.01 -3.91
CA GLY A 104 28.33 2.67 -4.71
C GLY A 104 27.47 1.54 -4.15
N ARG A 105 27.70 1.09 -2.92
CA ARG A 105 26.91 0.06 -2.23
C ARG A 105 26.17 0.65 -1.05
N CYS A 106 24.94 0.17 -0.83
CA CYS A 106 24.19 0.50 0.38
C CYS A 106 24.70 -0.39 1.54
N THR A 107 25.16 0.24 2.61
CA THR A 107 25.71 -0.42 3.81
C THR A 107 24.81 -0.29 5.02
N GLY A 108 23.68 0.40 4.90
CA GLY A 108 22.74 0.60 5.99
C GLY A 108 21.85 1.82 5.80
N VAL A 109 21.26 2.23 6.90
CA VAL A 109 20.36 3.40 6.96
C VAL A 109 20.69 4.27 8.17
N GLN A 110 20.39 5.57 8.07
CA GLN A 110 20.41 6.49 9.19
C GLN A 110 19.02 7.07 9.41
N THR A 111 18.59 7.11 10.66
CA THR A 111 17.31 7.67 11.06
C THR A 111 17.40 9.18 11.30
N ALA A 112 16.25 9.84 11.38
CA ALA A 112 16.15 11.27 11.70
C ALA A 112 16.73 11.61 13.09
N SER A 113 16.79 10.66 14.01
CA SER A 113 17.45 10.81 15.32
C SER A 113 18.99 10.70 15.24
N GLY A 114 19.55 10.44 14.05
CA GLY A 114 20.99 10.25 13.85
C GLY A 114 21.49 8.83 14.10
N LYS A 115 20.62 7.92 14.53
CA LYS A 115 20.98 6.52 14.77
C LYS A 115 21.23 5.80 13.47
N GLN A 116 22.27 4.98 13.40
CA GLN A 116 22.65 4.22 12.23
C GLN A 116 22.41 2.71 12.45
N TYR A 117 21.91 2.07 11.41
CA TYR A 117 21.73 0.64 11.33
C TYR A 117 22.51 0.09 10.14
N ALA A 118 23.56 -0.67 10.42
CA ALA A 118 24.32 -1.35 9.38
C ALA A 118 23.53 -2.55 8.86
N ALA A 119 23.55 -2.75 7.54
CA ALA A 119 22.88 -3.86 6.88
C ALA A 119 23.61 -4.24 5.59
N LYS A 120 23.68 -5.54 5.31
CA LYS A 120 24.20 -6.05 4.04
C LYS A 120 23.27 -5.75 2.86
N TYR A 121 21.97 -5.70 3.12
CA TYR A 121 20.93 -5.39 2.14
C TYR A 121 19.88 -4.48 2.79
N VAL A 122 19.36 -3.54 2.03
CA VAL A 122 18.26 -2.67 2.45
C VAL A 122 17.12 -2.82 1.44
N LEU A 123 15.95 -3.26 1.91
CA LEU A 123 14.74 -3.31 1.12
C LEU A 123 13.95 -2.02 1.35
N LEU A 124 13.82 -1.20 0.31
CA LEU A 124 13.04 0.03 0.35
C LEU A 124 11.57 -0.28 0.01
N ALA A 125 10.71 -0.28 1.01
CA ALA A 125 9.29 -0.58 0.90
C ALA A 125 8.43 0.48 1.63
N ALA A 126 8.77 1.76 1.46
CA ALA A 126 8.21 2.90 2.20
C ALA A 126 6.82 3.37 1.69
N GLY A 127 6.22 2.65 0.73
CA GLY A 127 4.95 3.04 0.13
C GLY A 127 5.07 4.22 -0.83
N GLY A 128 3.94 4.83 -1.16
CA GLY A 128 3.84 5.93 -2.11
C GLY A 128 3.69 7.30 -1.45
N ALA A 129 3.00 8.24 -2.13
CA ALA A 129 2.79 9.62 -1.67
C ALA A 129 1.30 10.01 -1.57
N SER A 130 0.37 9.03 -1.64
CA SER A 130 -1.06 9.31 -1.75
C SER A 130 -1.72 9.77 -0.45
N TYR A 131 -1.21 9.32 0.71
CA TYR A 131 -1.80 9.61 2.02
C TYR A 131 -0.73 9.94 3.06
N PRO A 132 -0.21 11.17 3.09
CA PRO A 132 0.83 11.57 4.04
C PRO A 132 0.44 11.36 5.51
N ALA A 133 -0.84 11.56 5.85
CA ALA A 133 -1.34 11.36 7.22
C ALA A 133 -1.29 9.89 7.69
N THR A 134 -1.12 8.93 6.80
CA THR A 134 -0.96 7.50 7.11
C THR A 134 0.48 7.01 6.94
N GLY A 135 1.43 7.93 6.72
CA GLY A 135 2.85 7.62 6.54
C GLY A 135 3.30 7.47 5.08
N SER A 136 2.39 7.65 4.10
CA SER A 136 2.75 7.62 2.67
C SER A 136 3.22 9.00 2.22
N THR A 137 4.40 9.40 2.69
CA THR A 137 4.99 10.75 2.52
C THR A 137 5.84 10.89 1.27
N GLY A 138 6.12 9.79 0.57
CA GLY A 138 7.00 9.79 -0.60
C GLY A 138 8.49 9.68 -0.26
N ASP A 139 8.86 9.45 1.00
CA ASP A 139 10.25 9.32 1.44
C ASP A 139 11.02 8.26 0.65
N GLY A 140 10.33 7.19 0.23
CA GLY A 140 10.91 6.15 -0.61
C GLY A 140 11.51 6.66 -1.92
N TYR A 141 10.88 7.64 -2.55
CA TYR A 141 11.40 8.26 -3.78
C TYR A 141 12.67 9.07 -3.51
N THR A 142 12.71 9.78 -2.38
CA THR A 142 13.89 10.54 -1.95
C THR A 142 15.07 9.61 -1.68
N LEU A 143 14.84 8.52 -0.93
CA LEU A 143 15.86 7.53 -0.62
C LEU A 143 16.35 6.80 -1.89
N ALA A 144 15.45 6.45 -2.81
CA ALA A 144 15.85 5.85 -4.08
C ALA A 144 16.72 6.79 -4.93
N LYS A 145 16.39 8.10 -4.95
CA LYS A 145 17.21 9.12 -5.63
C LYS A 145 18.59 9.22 -5.02
N GLN A 146 18.74 9.15 -3.69
CA GLN A 146 20.05 9.11 -3.02
C GLN A 146 20.90 7.94 -3.50
N ALA A 147 20.27 6.79 -3.79
CA ALA A 147 20.96 5.61 -4.33
C ALA A 147 21.23 5.67 -5.85
N GLY A 148 20.99 6.81 -6.49
CA GLY A 148 21.25 7.03 -7.92
C GLY A 148 20.12 6.59 -8.87
N HIS A 149 18.94 6.20 -8.36
CA HIS A 149 17.80 5.87 -9.21
C HIS A 149 17.16 7.12 -9.82
N THR A 150 16.76 7.02 -11.09
CA THR A 150 15.92 8.01 -11.73
C THR A 150 14.48 7.83 -11.27
N ILE A 151 13.86 8.89 -10.75
CA ILE A 151 12.47 8.88 -10.32
C ILE A 151 11.62 9.51 -11.41
N VAL A 152 10.71 8.70 -11.96
CA VAL A 152 9.61 9.21 -12.79
C VAL A 152 8.58 9.82 -11.84
N PRO A 153 8.22 11.10 -11.98
CA PRO A 153 7.27 11.75 -11.07
C PRO A 153 5.96 10.98 -11.03
N PRO A 154 5.46 10.61 -9.83
CA PRO A 154 4.16 9.96 -9.71
C PRO A 154 3.05 10.94 -10.11
N LEU A 155 2.09 10.43 -10.86
CA LEU A 155 0.88 11.16 -11.24
C LEU A 155 -0.31 10.61 -10.45
N SER A 156 -1.27 11.47 -10.14
CA SER A 156 -2.52 11.06 -9.51
C SER A 156 -3.33 10.17 -10.45
N ALA A 157 -3.79 9.02 -9.97
CA ALA A 157 -4.58 8.06 -10.74
C ALA A 157 -6.04 8.01 -10.27
N LEU A 158 -6.28 8.10 -8.97
CA LEU A 158 -7.60 8.17 -8.35
C LEU A 158 -7.69 9.47 -7.58
N VAL A 159 -8.56 10.36 -8.01
CA VAL A 159 -8.76 11.68 -7.42
C VAL A 159 -10.25 11.92 -7.18
N PRO A 160 -10.65 12.65 -6.14
CA PRO A 160 -12.01 13.13 -6.02
C PRO A 160 -12.34 14.08 -7.18
N LEU A 161 -13.58 14.04 -7.66
CA LEU A 161 -14.08 15.01 -8.61
C LEU A 161 -14.62 16.23 -7.84
N GLU A 162 -14.23 17.41 -8.25
CA GLU A 162 -14.82 18.65 -7.79
C GLU A 162 -15.96 19.04 -8.73
N VAL A 163 -17.08 19.44 -8.16
CA VAL A 163 -18.26 19.88 -8.90
C VAL A 163 -18.58 21.33 -8.54
N GLN A 164 -19.16 22.05 -9.48
CA GLN A 164 -19.55 23.45 -9.28
C GLN A 164 -20.86 23.60 -8.49
N GLU A 165 -21.68 22.56 -8.48
CA GLU A 165 -22.98 22.53 -7.87
C GLU A 165 -22.91 22.47 -6.34
N LYS A 166 -23.53 23.41 -5.67
CA LYS A 166 -23.51 23.50 -4.20
C LYS A 166 -24.25 22.35 -3.50
N TRP A 167 -25.27 21.76 -4.14
CA TRP A 167 -26.04 20.67 -3.54
C TRP A 167 -25.18 19.40 -3.28
N CYS A 168 -24.04 19.25 -3.95
CA CYS A 168 -23.14 18.13 -3.68
C CYS A 168 -22.56 18.19 -2.26
N SER A 169 -22.39 19.37 -1.67
CA SER A 169 -21.96 19.53 -0.29
C SER A 169 -22.99 19.01 0.72
N ASP A 170 -24.28 19.12 0.38
CA ASP A 170 -25.38 18.65 1.22
C ASP A 170 -25.46 17.12 1.27
N LEU A 171 -24.88 16.46 0.26
CA LEU A 171 -24.77 15.01 0.16
C LEU A 171 -23.47 14.45 0.75
N MET A 172 -22.69 15.26 1.45
CA MET A 172 -21.42 14.85 2.03
C MET A 172 -21.63 13.67 3.01
N GLY A 173 -20.90 12.58 2.76
CA GLY A 173 -21.00 11.34 3.55
C GLY A 173 -22.02 10.33 3.02
N LEU A 174 -22.79 10.65 1.98
CA LEU A 174 -23.66 9.70 1.31
C LEU A 174 -22.83 8.68 0.54
N SER A 175 -23.06 7.40 0.82
CA SER A 175 -22.49 6.28 0.06
C SER A 175 -23.59 5.60 -0.73
N LEU A 176 -23.51 5.70 -2.05
CA LEU A 176 -24.43 5.01 -2.96
C LEU A 176 -23.96 3.55 -3.14
N ARG A 177 -24.90 2.62 -3.07
CA ARG A 177 -24.64 1.18 -3.29
C ARG A 177 -25.39 0.70 -4.53
N ASN A 178 -24.76 -0.21 -5.27
CA ASN A 178 -25.37 -0.84 -6.45
C ASN A 178 -25.84 0.17 -7.52
N VAL A 179 -25.05 1.22 -7.73
CA VAL A 179 -25.31 2.25 -8.75
C VAL A 179 -24.48 2.02 -10.01
N SER A 180 -24.99 2.52 -11.13
CA SER A 180 -24.25 2.65 -12.38
C SER A 180 -24.02 4.13 -12.64
N LEU A 181 -22.76 4.52 -12.88
CA LEU A 181 -22.38 5.87 -13.26
C LEU A 181 -22.11 5.89 -14.75
N LYS A 182 -22.74 6.82 -15.48
CA LYS A 182 -22.43 7.08 -16.89
C LYS A 182 -21.95 8.52 -17.01
N LEU A 183 -20.82 8.69 -17.69
CA LEU A 183 -20.31 10.00 -18.08
C LEU A 183 -20.68 10.20 -19.57
N TYR A 184 -21.25 11.37 -19.90
CA TYR A 184 -21.64 11.74 -21.27
C TYR A 184 -20.72 12.85 -21.78
#